data_d6cf7cfea50d23dfc4d1137fc526b0bf
#
_entry.id   d6cf7cfea50d23dfc4d1137fc526b0bf
#
_cell.length_a   1.000
_cell.length_b   1.000
_cell.length_c   1.000
_cell.angle_alpha   90.00
_cell.angle_beta   90.00
_cell.angle_gamma   90.00
#
_symmetry.space_group_name_H-M   'P 1'
#
loop_
_entity.id
_entity.type
_entity.pdbx_description
1 polymer ?
#
loop_
_entity_poly.entity_id
_entity_poly.type
_entity_poly.pdbx_seq_one_letter_code
_entity_poly.pdbx_strand_id
1 'polypeptide(L)'
;LSINGGGFINASGVTLTTGTPVVSGAGVDAFRVRSGSITVGKDGLDTSGADYTRLLSQALQLKGGIWAKDLKATVGTNDVAADGKVTATEANKGQPVQWGIDVAELGGMYAGKITLVSTDKGVGVNNAGQIFAGAGGVTIDANGQLRNSGSLVASDKDHPQVSQAAIRLNTTDLHNSGTLSSQGNADIASNTLGNTGLIVSSQQLTLRNQGKLQNSGEVSAKRLDVQTGTLSNLQGSFIQTGLQ
;
A
#
# COMPACT_ATOMS: atom_id res chain seq x y z
N LEU A 1 -2.44 -14.76 -13.59
CA LEU A 1 -3.25 -13.83 -14.36
C LEU A 1 -2.34 -12.71 -14.90
N SER A 2 -2.37 -12.44 -16.19
CA SER A 2 -1.61 -11.36 -16.81
C SER A 2 -2.56 -10.41 -17.53
N ILE A 3 -2.38 -9.11 -17.31
CA ILE A 3 -3.20 -8.05 -17.89
C ILE A 3 -2.23 -7.04 -18.51
N ASN A 4 -2.48 -6.64 -19.75
CA ASN A 4 -1.69 -5.62 -20.42
C ASN A 4 -2.59 -4.79 -21.35
N GLY A 5 -2.95 -3.58 -20.93
CA GLY A 5 -3.89 -2.71 -21.63
C GLY A 5 -5.35 -3.17 -21.49
N GLY A 6 -5.77 -3.56 -20.28
CA GLY A 6 -7.14 -3.97 -19.98
C GLY A 6 -8.01 -2.84 -19.44
N GLY A 7 -9.32 -2.92 -19.69
CA GLY A 7 -10.33 -2.04 -19.13
C GLY A 7 -11.67 -2.74 -18.94
N PHE A 8 -12.53 -2.17 -18.11
CA PHE A 8 -13.87 -2.71 -17.83
C PHE A 8 -14.93 -1.64 -18.11
N ILE A 9 -15.97 -2.00 -18.85
CA ILE A 9 -17.09 -1.12 -19.21
C ILE A 9 -18.35 -1.67 -18.57
N ASN A 10 -19.17 -0.80 -17.99
CA ASN A 10 -20.44 -1.14 -17.34
C ASN A 10 -20.32 -2.16 -16.20
N ALA A 11 -19.20 -2.16 -15.49
CA ALA A 11 -19.01 -2.96 -14.30
C ALA A 11 -19.12 -2.07 -13.06
N SER A 12 -20.04 -2.38 -12.14
CA SER A 12 -20.14 -1.68 -10.86
C SER A 12 -18.96 -2.03 -9.93
N GLY A 13 -18.38 -3.21 -10.07
CA GLY A 13 -17.20 -3.63 -9.32
C GLY A 13 -16.39 -4.65 -10.08
N VAL A 14 -15.07 -4.64 -9.87
CA VAL A 14 -14.12 -5.55 -10.50
C VAL A 14 -13.37 -6.33 -9.44
N THR A 15 -13.40 -7.65 -9.53
CA THR A 15 -12.56 -8.54 -8.71
C THR A 15 -11.75 -9.44 -9.63
N LEU A 16 -10.43 -9.28 -9.59
CA LEU A 16 -9.47 -10.12 -10.30
C LEU A 16 -8.75 -11.00 -9.29
N THR A 17 -8.80 -12.31 -9.50
CA THR A 17 -8.26 -13.24 -8.50
C THR A 17 -7.58 -14.44 -9.12
N THR A 18 -6.58 -14.99 -8.45
CA THR A 18 -6.03 -16.33 -8.68
C THR A 18 -6.61 -17.36 -7.70
N GLY A 19 -7.47 -16.90 -6.78
CA GLY A 19 -8.13 -17.77 -5.80
C GLY A 19 -9.30 -18.55 -6.38
N THR A 20 -9.62 -19.68 -5.74
CA THR A 20 -10.80 -20.48 -6.05
C THR A 20 -12.03 -19.86 -5.40
N PRO A 21 -13.11 -19.58 -6.14
CA PRO A 21 -14.32 -19.07 -5.55
C PRO A 21 -15.00 -20.13 -4.66
N VAL A 22 -15.53 -19.70 -3.54
CA VAL A 22 -16.42 -20.46 -2.67
C VAL A 22 -17.83 -19.96 -2.94
N VAL A 23 -18.67 -20.84 -3.47
CA VAL A 23 -20.01 -20.49 -3.92
C VAL A 23 -21.05 -21.13 -3.01
N SER A 24 -22.02 -20.37 -2.56
CA SER A 24 -23.27 -20.87 -1.99
C SER A 24 -24.44 -20.53 -2.92
N GLY A 25 -25.63 -21.03 -2.64
CA GLY A 25 -26.77 -20.94 -3.57
C GLY A 25 -27.16 -19.53 -4.05
N ALA A 26 -26.64 -18.47 -3.43
CA ALA A 26 -26.93 -17.07 -3.76
C ALA A 26 -25.77 -16.33 -4.48
N GLY A 27 -24.58 -16.94 -4.64
CA GLY A 27 -23.45 -16.28 -5.26
C GLY A 27 -22.09 -16.69 -4.72
N VAL A 28 -21.08 -15.84 -4.92
CA VAL A 28 -19.74 -16.03 -4.40
C VAL A 28 -19.64 -15.48 -2.99
N ASP A 29 -19.34 -16.33 -2.01
CA ASP A 29 -19.18 -15.94 -0.61
C ASP A 29 -17.75 -15.50 -0.27
N ALA A 30 -16.77 -16.19 -0.87
CA ALA A 30 -15.36 -15.96 -0.61
C ALA A 30 -14.47 -16.41 -1.77
N PHE A 31 -13.19 -16.06 -1.69
CA PHE A 31 -12.13 -16.53 -2.56
C PHE A 31 -11.01 -17.15 -1.71
N ARG A 32 -10.61 -18.39 -2.03
CA ARG A 32 -9.48 -19.06 -1.40
C ARG A 32 -8.23 -18.86 -2.24
N VAL A 33 -7.34 -17.99 -1.80
CA VAL A 33 -6.06 -17.73 -2.46
C VAL A 33 -5.00 -18.65 -1.85
N ARG A 34 -4.41 -19.53 -2.67
CA ARG A 34 -3.36 -20.48 -2.23
C ARG A 34 -2.10 -20.39 -3.07
N SER A 35 -2.21 -19.82 -4.27
CA SER A 35 -1.11 -19.69 -5.22
C SER A 35 -1.43 -18.67 -6.30
N GLY A 36 -0.46 -18.43 -7.17
CA GLY A 36 -0.62 -17.66 -8.38
C GLY A 36 -0.32 -16.17 -8.18
N SER A 37 -0.01 -15.51 -9.29
CA SER A 37 0.27 -14.09 -9.33
C SER A 37 -0.63 -13.34 -10.30
N ILE A 38 -0.87 -12.07 -9.99
CA ILE A 38 -1.42 -11.09 -10.93
C ILE A 38 -0.26 -10.21 -11.41
N THR A 39 -0.14 -10.06 -12.72
CA THR A 39 0.85 -9.16 -13.33
C THR A 39 0.12 -8.14 -14.19
N VAL A 40 0.36 -6.86 -13.94
CA VAL A 40 -0.10 -5.76 -14.78
C VAL A 40 1.08 -5.30 -15.63
N GLY A 41 0.95 -5.47 -16.93
CA GLY A 41 1.98 -5.10 -17.91
C GLY A 41 2.06 -3.59 -18.14
N LYS A 42 2.96 -3.17 -19.03
CA LYS A 42 3.29 -1.75 -19.28
C LYS A 42 2.10 -0.90 -19.74
N ASP A 43 1.14 -1.51 -20.43
CA ASP A 43 -0.03 -0.81 -20.96
C ASP A 43 -1.17 -0.68 -19.91
N GLY A 44 -0.95 -1.19 -18.70
CA GLY A 44 -1.75 -0.94 -17.50
C GLY A 44 -3.09 -1.66 -17.43
N LEU A 45 -3.90 -1.19 -16.49
CA LEU A 45 -5.26 -1.64 -16.22
C LEU A 45 -6.11 -0.43 -15.81
N ASP A 46 -7.17 -0.15 -16.56
CA ASP A 46 -8.12 0.91 -16.24
C ASP A 46 -9.44 0.31 -15.73
N THR A 47 -9.73 0.57 -14.47
CA THR A 47 -10.97 0.22 -13.79
C THR A 47 -11.67 1.43 -13.20
N SER A 48 -11.29 2.65 -13.63
CA SER A 48 -11.82 3.91 -13.11
C SER A 48 -13.33 4.09 -13.31
N GLY A 49 -13.93 3.33 -14.24
CA GLY A 49 -15.37 3.25 -14.42
C GLY A 49 -16.12 2.46 -13.34
N ALA A 50 -15.43 1.58 -12.59
CA ALA A 50 -16.04 0.78 -11.54
C ALA A 50 -15.96 1.48 -10.18
N ASP A 51 -16.89 1.15 -9.27
CA ASP A 51 -16.89 1.76 -7.93
C ASP A 51 -15.77 1.21 -7.04
N TYR A 52 -15.37 -0.06 -7.26
CA TYR A 52 -14.24 -0.67 -6.58
C TYR A 52 -13.47 -1.63 -7.50
N THR A 53 -12.20 -1.82 -7.17
CA THR A 53 -11.31 -2.83 -7.78
C THR A 53 -10.63 -3.63 -6.69
N ARG A 54 -10.77 -4.95 -6.74
CA ARG A 54 -10.10 -5.89 -5.83
C ARG A 54 -9.16 -6.79 -6.61
N LEU A 55 -7.91 -6.89 -6.15
CA LEU A 55 -6.89 -7.78 -6.68
C LEU A 55 -6.53 -8.79 -5.60
N LEU A 56 -6.83 -10.06 -5.82
CA LEU A 56 -6.67 -11.12 -4.84
C LEU A 56 -5.75 -12.20 -5.41
N SER A 57 -4.52 -12.30 -4.91
CA SER A 57 -3.52 -13.26 -5.41
C SER A 57 -2.46 -13.56 -4.34
N GLN A 58 -1.62 -14.55 -4.58
CA GLN A 58 -0.48 -14.76 -3.69
C GLN A 58 0.58 -13.68 -3.88
N ALA A 59 0.77 -13.17 -5.10
CA ALA A 59 1.66 -12.07 -5.41
C ALA A 59 1.08 -11.16 -6.50
N LEU A 60 1.43 -9.87 -6.44
CA LEU A 60 1.03 -8.84 -7.40
C LEU A 60 2.26 -8.11 -7.92
N GLN A 61 2.43 -8.04 -9.24
CA GLN A 61 3.50 -7.29 -9.89
C GLN A 61 2.92 -6.22 -10.81
N LEU A 62 3.38 -4.99 -10.66
CA LEU A 62 2.97 -3.86 -11.49
C LEU A 62 4.14 -3.32 -12.29
N LYS A 63 4.06 -3.47 -13.60
CA LYS A 63 4.99 -2.89 -14.58
C LYS A 63 4.40 -1.68 -15.30
N GLY A 64 3.11 -1.44 -15.11
CA GLY A 64 2.35 -0.31 -15.64
C GLY A 64 1.37 0.21 -14.61
N GLY A 65 0.54 1.19 -14.99
CA GLY A 65 -0.41 1.85 -14.10
C GLY A 65 -1.70 1.06 -13.88
N ILE A 66 -2.25 1.19 -12.69
CA ILE A 66 -3.66 0.83 -12.40
C ILE A 66 -4.41 2.12 -12.07
N TRP A 67 -5.53 2.35 -12.73
CA TRP A 67 -6.45 3.46 -12.45
C TRP A 67 -7.76 2.92 -11.91
N ALA A 68 -8.17 3.40 -10.75
CA ALA A 68 -9.37 2.94 -10.05
C ALA A 68 -10.01 4.06 -9.22
N LYS A 69 -11.24 3.87 -8.72
CA LYS A 69 -11.84 4.74 -7.69
C LYS A 69 -11.43 4.28 -6.29
N ASP A 70 -11.69 3.03 -5.94
CA ASP A 70 -11.28 2.37 -4.70
C ASP A 70 -10.52 1.10 -5.08
N LEU A 71 -9.20 1.08 -4.83
CA LEU A 71 -8.32 -0.04 -5.13
C LEU A 71 -7.94 -0.78 -3.85
N LYS A 72 -8.25 -2.07 -3.81
CA LYS A 72 -7.78 -2.95 -2.74
C LYS A 72 -7.01 -4.13 -3.33
N ALA A 73 -5.74 -4.26 -2.97
CA ALA A 73 -4.92 -5.42 -3.28
C ALA A 73 -4.67 -6.24 -2.00
N THR A 74 -5.06 -7.50 -2.00
CA THR A 74 -4.82 -8.45 -0.91
C THR A 74 -4.00 -9.59 -1.45
N VAL A 75 -2.79 -9.75 -0.92
CA VAL A 75 -1.84 -10.78 -1.34
C VAL A 75 -1.48 -11.70 -0.18
N GLY A 76 -1.05 -12.92 -0.54
CA GLY A 76 -0.69 -13.97 0.40
C GLY A 76 -1.65 -15.15 0.37
N THR A 77 -1.41 -16.11 1.28
CA THR A 77 -2.19 -17.33 1.41
C THR A 77 -3.35 -17.11 2.37
N ASN A 78 -4.53 -16.77 1.82
CA ASN A 78 -5.66 -16.31 2.62
C ASN A 78 -7.03 -16.70 2.04
N ASP A 79 -8.04 -16.61 2.86
CA ASP A 79 -9.45 -16.60 2.47
C ASP A 79 -9.96 -15.16 2.57
N VAL A 80 -10.57 -14.69 1.49
CA VAL A 80 -11.10 -13.34 1.37
C VAL A 80 -12.58 -13.41 1.07
N ALA A 81 -13.40 -12.84 1.94
CA ALA A 81 -14.84 -12.75 1.73
C ALA A 81 -15.19 -11.90 0.49
N ALA A 82 -16.40 -12.04 -0.02
CA ALA A 82 -16.87 -11.29 -1.19
C ALA A 82 -16.82 -9.77 -1.00
N ASP A 83 -16.87 -9.26 0.23
CA ASP A 83 -16.69 -7.84 0.57
C ASP A 83 -15.21 -7.39 0.59
N GLY A 84 -14.26 -8.31 0.38
CA GLY A 84 -12.83 -8.06 0.38
C GLY A 84 -12.17 -8.14 1.76
N LYS A 85 -12.87 -8.61 2.81
CA LYS A 85 -12.30 -8.81 4.14
C LYS A 85 -11.54 -10.13 4.19
N VAL A 86 -10.32 -10.12 4.72
CA VAL A 86 -9.57 -11.35 5.03
C VAL A 86 -10.25 -12.04 6.20
N THR A 87 -10.68 -13.28 6.02
CA THR A 87 -11.39 -14.09 7.02
C THR A 87 -10.50 -15.16 7.65
N ALA A 88 -9.50 -15.62 6.92
CA ALA A 88 -8.50 -16.56 7.41
C ALA A 88 -7.17 -16.37 6.67
N THR A 89 -6.08 -16.72 7.34
CA THR A 89 -4.74 -16.79 6.76
C THR A 89 -4.18 -18.18 7.00
N GLU A 90 -3.43 -18.72 6.04
CA GLU A 90 -2.75 -19.99 6.17
C GLU A 90 -1.24 -19.80 5.95
N ALA A 91 -0.45 -20.74 6.46
CA ALA A 91 0.97 -20.74 6.18
C ALA A 91 1.22 -20.99 4.69
N ASN A 92 2.04 -20.15 4.07
CA ASN A 92 2.47 -20.36 2.70
C ASN A 92 3.30 -21.64 2.61
N LYS A 93 2.82 -22.61 1.84
CA LYS A 93 3.51 -23.89 1.56
C LYS A 93 4.29 -23.87 0.25
N GLY A 94 4.19 -22.78 -0.51
CA GLY A 94 4.87 -22.59 -1.79
C GLY A 94 6.28 -22.03 -1.64
N GLN A 95 6.87 -21.63 -2.77
CA GLN A 95 8.16 -20.92 -2.75
C GLN A 95 7.98 -19.58 -2.05
N PRO A 96 8.88 -19.25 -1.10
CA PRO A 96 8.83 -17.96 -0.44
C PRO A 96 9.10 -16.84 -1.45
N VAL A 97 8.23 -15.84 -1.46
CA VAL A 97 8.42 -14.61 -2.22
C VAL A 97 8.84 -13.51 -1.25
N GLN A 98 9.78 -12.69 -1.63
CA GLN A 98 10.19 -11.54 -0.81
C GLN A 98 9.12 -10.44 -0.82
N TRP A 99 8.53 -10.21 -1.98
CA TRP A 99 7.54 -9.17 -2.19
C TRP A 99 6.20 -9.79 -2.59
N GLY A 100 5.19 -9.55 -1.77
CA GLY A 100 3.81 -9.88 -2.11
C GLY A 100 3.23 -8.87 -3.10
N ILE A 101 3.59 -7.59 -2.93
CA ILE A 101 3.25 -6.52 -3.86
C ILE A 101 4.57 -5.88 -4.32
N ASP A 102 4.78 -5.84 -5.63
CA ASP A 102 5.97 -5.27 -6.26
C ASP A 102 5.57 -4.27 -7.35
N VAL A 103 5.78 -2.98 -7.05
CA VAL A 103 5.55 -1.86 -7.97
C VAL A 103 6.88 -1.45 -8.56
N ALA A 104 7.09 -1.77 -9.84
CA ALA A 104 8.30 -1.41 -10.59
C ALA A 104 8.38 0.11 -10.84
N GLU A 105 9.54 0.61 -11.25
CA GLU A 105 9.78 2.05 -11.47
C GLU A 105 8.77 2.73 -12.42
N LEU A 106 8.35 2.03 -13.47
CA LEU A 106 7.31 2.50 -14.40
C LEU A 106 5.90 2.07 -14.02
N GLY A 107 5.76 1.29 -12.94
CA GLY A 107 4.48 0.87 -12.41
C GLY A 107 3.84 1.94 -11.52
N GLY A 108 2.54 1.83 -11.33
CA GLY A 108 1.85 2.75 -10.43
C GLY A 108 0.44 2.31 -10.06
N MET A 109 -0.05 2.87 -8.99
CA MET A 109 -1.44 2.77 -8.53
C MET A 109 -1.99 4.18 -8.37
N TYR A 110 -3.09 4.46 -9.04
CA TYR A 110 -3.75 5.77 -9.04
C TYR A 110 -5.24 5.56 -8.71
N ALA A 111 -5.66 5.96 -7.53
CA ALA A 111 -7.04 5.77 -7.11
C ALA A 111 -7.51 6.86 -6.13
N GLY A 112 -8.81 6.99 -5.93
CA GLY A 112 -9.37 7.81 -4.85
C GLY A 112 -8.98 7.29 -3.47
N LYS A 113 -8.88 5.95 -3.34
CA LYS A 113 -8.43 5.25 -2.13
C LYS A 113 -7.61 4.02 -2.51
N ILE A 114 -6.55 3.74 -1.77
CA ILE A 114 -5.70 2.57 -1.97
C ILE A 114 -5.53 1.81 -0.64
N THR A 115 -5.82 0.52 -0.66
CA THR A 115 -5.59 -0.39 0.46
C THR A 115 -4.76 -1.58 0.01
N LEU A 116 -3.60 -1.77 0.60
CA LEU A 116 -2.68 -2.88 0.31
C LEU A 116 -2.54 -3.75 1.55
N VAL A 117 -2.77 -5.05 1.40
CA VAL A 117 -2.67 -6.04 2.47
C VAL A 117 -1.77 -7.18 2.02
N SER A 118 -0.69 -7.45 2.77
CA SER A 118 0.18 -8.61 2.58
C SER A 118 0.14 -9.48 3.83
N THR A 119 -0.50 -10.65 3.72
CA THR A 119 -0.84 -11.48 4.90
C THR A 119 0.24 -12.48 5.27
N ASP A 120 1.07 -12.94 4.32
CA ASP A 120 2.08 -13.95 4.57
C ASP A 120 3.23 -13.37 5.41
N LYS A 121 3.65 -14.11 6.44
CA LYS A 121 4.72 -13.66 7.33
C LYS A 121 6.04 -13.46 6.58
N GLY A 122 6.66 -12.30 6.77
CA GLY A 122 7.92 -11.93 6.14
C GLY A 122 7.79 -11.48 4.68
N VAL A 123 6.58 -11.50 4.12
CA VAL A 123 6.32 -11.09 2.73
C VAL A 123 5.89 -9.62 2.72
N GLY A 124 6.70 -8.80 2.07
CA GLY A 124 6.59 -7.35 2.10
C GLY A 124 5.94 -6.71 0.88
N VAL A 125 6.02 -5.39 0.88
CA VAL A 125 5.62 -4.50 -0.21
C VAL A 125 6.82 -3.71 -0.69
N ASN A 126 7.12 -3.76 -1.99
CA ASN A 126 8.12 -2.93 -2.64
C ASN A 126 7.44 -1.90 -3.53
N ASN A 127 7.78 -0.64 -3.35
CA ASN A 127 7.36 0.45 -4.23
C ASN A 127 8.59 1.18 -4.79
N ALA A 128 8.93 0.90 -6.04
CA ALA A 128 9.92 1.67 -6.79
C ALA A 128 9.25 2.69 -7.75
N GLY A 129 7.94 2.56 -7.97
CA GLY A 129 7.14 3.41 -8.84
C GLY A 129 6.30 4.44 -8.07
N GLN A 130 5.02 4.53 -8.39
CA GLN A 130 4.12 5.51 -7.80
C GLN A 130 2.89 4.87 -7.17
N ILE A 131 2.59 5.21 -5.93
CA ILE A 131 1.33 4.93 -5.26
C ILE A 131 0.72 6.29 -4.93
N PHE A 132 -0.35 6.66 -5.63
CA PHE A 132 -1.02 7.94 -5.48
C PHE A 132 -2.49 7.73 -5.18
N ALA A 133 -2.91 8.14 -3.98
CA ALA A 133 -4.31 8.13 -3.58
C ALA A 133 -4.87 9.55 -3.41
N GLY A 134 -6.17 9.69 -3.69
CA GLY A 134 -6.95 10.89 -3.42
C GLY A 134 -7.38 11.01 -1.96
N ALA A 135 -8.57 11.58 -1.75
CA ALA A 135 -9.17 11.84 -0.43
C ALA A 135 -9.29 10.60 0.47
N GLY A 136 -9.48 9.42 -0.10
CA GLY A 136 -9.58 8.16 0.66
C GLY A 136 -8.25 7.67 1.26
N GLY A 137 -7.12 8.25 0.84
CA GLY A 137 -5.81 7.98 1.37
C GLY A 137 -5.21 6.63 1.01
N VAL A 138 -4.06 6.32 1.62
CA VAL A 138 -3.33 5.06 1.46
C VAL A 138 -3.30 4.33 2.80
N THR A 139 -3.66 3.06 2.78
CA THR A 139 -3.45 2.14 3.90
C THR A 139 -2.63 0.94 3.42
N ILE A 140 -1.52 0.65 4.11
CA ILE A 140 -0.70 -0.54 3.87
C ILE A 140 -0.57 -1.31 5.18
N ASP A 141 -0.99 -2.57 5.15
CA ASP A 141 -0.83 -3.52 6.25
C ASP A 141 -0.07 -4.75 5.73
N ALA A 142 1.17 -4.91 6.15
CA ALA A 142 2.05 -5.94 5.66
C ALA A 142 2.78 -6.68 6.80
N ASN A 143 2.67 -8.00 6.80
CA ASN A 143 3.42 -8.87 7.71
C ASN A 143 4.91 -9.01 7.34
N GLY A 144 5.42 -8.10 6.54
CA GLY A 144 6.80 -8.02 6.07
C GLY A 144 7.28 -6.58 5.98
N GLN A 145 8.40 -6.39 5.30
CA GLN A 145 9.02 -5.08 5.10
C GLN A 145 8.23 -4.24 4.09
N LEU A 146 8.11 -2.94 4.34
CA LEU A 146 7.80 -1.95 3.31
C LEU A 146 9.08 -1.25 2.86
N ARG A 147 9.41 -1.38 1.58
CA ARG A 147 10.45 -0.61 0.92
C ARG A 147 9.83 0.40 -0.03
N ASN A 148 10.13 1.67 0.17
CA ASN A 148 9.69 2.74 -0.72
C ASN A 148 10.90 3.48 -1.26
N SER A 149 11.23 3.27 -2.52
CA SER A 149 12.23 4.03 -3.27
C SER A 149 11.62 4.97 -4.30
N GLY A 150 10.31 4.84 -4.54
CA GLY A 150 9.51 5.69 -5.41
C GLY A 150 8.72 6.72 -4.62
N SER A 151 7.47 6.94 -5.02
CA SER A 151 6.56 7.90 -4.38
C SER A 151 5.34 7.20 -3.81
N LEU A 152 5.01 7.48 -2.55
CA LEU A 152 3.78 7.10 -1.88
C LEU A 152 3.11 8.38 -1.39
N VAL A 153 2.01 8.77 -2.03
CA VAL A 153 1.37 10.07 -1.84
C VAL A 153 -0.12 9.89 -1.61
N ALA A 154 -0.63 10.58 -0.61
CA ALA A 154 -2.06 10.79 -0.39
C ALA A 154 -2.37 12.28 -0.44
N SER A 155 -3.15 12.71 -1.47
CA SER A 155 -3.45 14.12 -1.69
C SER A 155 -4.81 14.29 -2.34
N ASP A 156 -5.65 15.11 -1.72
CA ASP A 156 -6.93 15.55 -2.28
C ASP A 156 -6.73 16.87 -3.02
N LYS A 157 -6.67 16.81 -4.34
CA LYS A 157 -6.47 17.99 -5.19
C LYS A 157 -7.69 18.92 -5.22
N ASP A 158 -8.88 18.36 -4.98
CA ASP A 158 -10.13 19.11 -5.05
C ASP A 158 -10.39 19.90 -3.75
N HIS A 159 -9.82 19.45 -2.63
CA HIS A 159 -9.96 20.08 -1.32
C HIS A 159 -8.59 20.28 -0.65
N PRO A 160 -7.76 21.19 -1.16
CA PRO A 160 -6.38 21.36 -0.66
C PRO A 160 -6.28 21.89 0.78
N GLN A 161 -7.35 22.54 1.29
CA GLN A 161 -7.36 23.14 2.65
C GLN A 161 -7.89 22.18 3.73
N VAL A 162 -8.74 21.23 3.36
CA VAL A 162 -9.39 20.28 4.30
C VAL A 162 -9.13 18.87 3.81
N SER A 163 -7.95 18.36 4.11
CA SER A 163 -7.58 17.06 3.60
C SER A 163 -7.87 15.93 4.58
N GLN A 164 -8.60 14.93 4.08
CA GLN A 164 -8.73 13.61 4.70
C GLN A 164 -7.74 12.60 4.11
N ALA A 165 -6.96 13.00 3.09
CA ALA A 165 -6.00 12.16 2.42
C ALA A 165 -4.86 11.76 3.38
N ALA A 166 -5.06 10.68 4.10
CA ALA A 166 -4.18 10.17 5.15
C ALA A 166 -3.34 9.00 4.64
N ILE A 167 -2.16 8.82 5.25
CA ILE A 167 -1.34 7.62 5.08
C ILE A 167 -1.36 6.83 6.39
N ARG A 168 -1.65 5.52 6.30
CA ARG A 168 -1.57 4.57 7.41
C ARG A 168 -0.72 3.39 7.00
N LEU A 169 0.41 3.20 7.69
CA LEU A 169 1.34 2.12 7.43
C LEU A 169 1.49 1.28 8.69
N ASN A 170 1.31 -0.03 8.55
CA ASN A 170 1.61 -1.02 9.57
C ASN A 170 2.47 -2.11 8.91
N THR A 171 3.74 -2.20 9.30
CA THR A 171 4.72 -3.09 8.65
C THR A 171 5.71 -3.61 9.68
N THR A 172 6.43 -4.70 9.39
CA THR A 172 7.51 -5.12 10.28
C THR A 172 8.65 -4.12 10.25
N ASP A 173 9.09 -3.73 9.06
CA ASP A 173 10.18 -2.76 8.88
C ASP A 173 9.83 -1.80 7.76
N LEU A 174 10.16 -0.53 7.92
CA LEU A 174 10.01 0.49 6.88
C LEU A 174 11.39 1.00 6.45
N HIS A 175 11.67 0.89 5.15
CA HIS A 175 12.79 1.56 4.50
C HIS A 175 12.29 2.54 3.47
N ASN A 176 12.47 3.83 3.74
CA ASN A 176 12.10 4.89 2.83
C ASN A 176 13.34 5.61 2.29
N SER A 177 13.60 5.46 1.00
CA SER A 177 14.61 6.24 0.25
C SER A 177 13.97 7.18 -0.77
N GLY A 178 12.66 7.07 -0.97
CA GLY A 178 11.87 7.91 -1.85
C GLY A 178 11.05 8.95 -1.08
N THR A 179 9.83 9.17 -1.54
CA THR A 179 8.90 10.15 -0.94
C THR A 179 7.70 9.45 -0.31
N LEU A 180 7.44 9.80 0.94
CA LEU A 180 6.21 9.54 1.69
C LEU A 180 5.56 10.89 1.98
N SER A 181 4.44 11.21 1.34
CA SER A 181 3.79 12.51 1.48
C SER A 181 2.30 12.39 1.72
N SER A 182 1.83 12.96 2.82
CA SER A 182 0.41 12.99 3.19
C SER A 182 -0.07 14.43 3.35
N GLN A 183 -1.12 14.79 2.66
CA GLN A 183 -1.82 16.04 2.87
C GLN A 183 -2.64 16.03 4.18
N GLY A 184 -3.17 14.87 4.57
CA GLY A 184 -3.78 14.61 5.87
C GLY A 184 -2.77 14.12 6.90
N ASN A 185 -3.26 13.40 7.91
CA ASN A 185 -2.41 12.76 8.89
C ASN A 185 -1.60 11.61 8.27
N ALA A 186 -0.44 11.33 8.84
CA ALA A 186 0.32 10.12 8.57
C ALA A 186 0.58 9.35 9.87
N ASP A 187 0.14 8.09 9.91
CA ASP A 187 0.37 7.16 11.01
C ASP A 187 1.24 6.00 10.52
N ILE A 188 2.44 5.88 11.07
CA ILE A 188 3.41 4.88 10.66
C ILE A 188 3.79 4.03 11.87
N ALA A 189 3.47 2.75 11.82
CA ALA A 189 3.84 1.76 12.82
C ALA A 189 4.77 0.71 12.21
N SER A 190 5.91 0.43 12.87
CA SER A 190 6.88 -0.58 12.46
C SER A 190 7.75 -1.04 13.62
N ASN A 191 8.52 -2.13 13.46
CA ASN A 191 9.56 -2.46 14.42
C ASN A 191 10.76 -1.53 14.22
N THR A 192 11.23 -1.39 12.97
CA THR A 192 12.30 -0.46 12.63
C THR A 192 11.88 0.48 11.50
N LEU A 193 12.43 1.70 11.52
CA LEU A 193 12.26 2.69 10.47
C LEU A 193 13.62 3.24 10.07
N GLY A 194 13.98 3.09 8.79
CA GLY A 194 15.09 3.75 8.14
C GLY A 194 14.60 4.74 7.09
N ASN A 195 14.94 6.01 7.25
CA ASN A 195 14.61 7.05 6.29
C ASN A 195 15.88 7.71 5.75
N THR A 196 16.05 7.65 4.44
CA THR A 196 17.08 8.40 3.70
C THR A 196 16.47 9.39 2.70
N GLY A 197 15.14 9.32 2.53
CA GLY A 197 14.36 10.17 1.65
C GLY A 197 13.53 11.20 2.41
N LEU A 198 12.30 11.41 1.96
CA LEU A 198 11.37 12.39 2.52
C LEU A 198 10.17 11.70 3.16
N ILE A 199 9.86 12.07 4.39
CA ILE A 199 8.59 11.75 5.06
C ILE A 199 7.95 13.07 5.48
N VAL A 200 6.80 13.40 4.90
CA VAL A 200 6.10 14.66 5.20
C VAL A 200 4.61 14.46 5.41
N SER A 201 4.06 15.16 6.39
CA SER A 201 2.63 15.28 6.62
C SER A 201 2.25 16.75 6.80
N SER A 202 1.27 17.21 6.04
CA SER A 202 0.77 18.58 6.18
C SER A 202 -0.04 18.80 7.48
N GLN A 203 -0.36 17.72 8.19
CA GLN A 203 -1.07 17.75 9.47
C GLN A 203 -0.23 17.09 10.58
N GLN A 204 -0.67 15.98 11.11
CA GLN A 204 0.04 15.24 12.14
C GLN A 204 0.75 14.04 11.57
N LEU A 205 2.03 13.87 11.91
CA LEU A 205 2.80 12.66 11.67
C LEU A 205 3.01 11.95 13.01
N THR A 206 2.60 10.70 13.07
CA THR A 206 2.84 9.83 14.21
C THR A 206 3.73 8.67 13.77
N LEU A 207 4.90 8.55 14.39
CA LEU A 207 5.86 7.47 14.18
C LEU A 207 5.90 6.60 15.43
N ARG A 208 5.51 5.33 15.29
CA ARG A 208 5.55 4.33 16.38
C ARG A 208 6.46 3.19 15.97
N ASN A 209 7.65 3.14 16.60
CA ASN A 209 8.64 2.12 16.32
C ASN A 209 9.01 1.39 17.62
N GLN A 210 8.93 0.06 17.63
CA GLN A 210 9.31 -0.71 18.81
C GLN A 210 10.82 -0.72 19.04
N GLY A 211 11.61 -0.73 17.96
CA GLY A 211 13.07 -0.77 17.99
C GLY A 211 13.70 0.57 17.60
N LYS A 212 14.34 0.63 16.45
CA LYS A 212 15.17 1.76 16.01
C LYS A 212 14.48 2.61 14.94
N LEU A 213 14.52 3.93 15.13
CA LEU A 213 14.29 4.93 14.10
C LEU A 213 15.64 5.55 13.71
N GLN A 214 16.04 5.40 12.45
CA GLN A 214 17.24 6.02 11.89
C GLN A 214 16.85 6.95 10.76
N ASN A 215 17.19 8.23 10.89
CA ASN A 215 16.95 9.24 9.87
C ASN A 215 18.26 9.83 9.37
N SER A 216 18.45 9.79 8.04
CA SER A 216 19.49 10.51 7.32
C SER A 216 18.92 11.37 6.19
N GLY A 217 17.59 11.41 6.08
CA GLY A 217 16.83 12.28 5.17
C GLY A 217 16.06 13.36 5.90
N GLU A 218 14.86 13.62 5.42
CA GLU A 218 13.96 14.63 6.01
C GLU A 218 12.70 13.97 6.57
N VAL A 219 12.32 14.39 7.78
CA VAL A 219 11.03 14.09 8.42
C VAL A 219 10.41 15.41 8.85
N SER A 220 9.26 15.77 8.31
CA SER A 220 8.60 17.04 8.63
C SER A 220 7.08 16.90 8.74
N ALA A 221 6.49 17.69 9.65
CA ALA A 221 5.05 17.74 9.84
C ALA A 221 4.62 19.03 10.53
N LYS A 222 3.33 19.37 10.43
CA LYS A 222 2.77 20.44 11.25
C LYS A 222 2.80 20.07 12.74
N ARG A 223 2.48 18.84 13.08
CA ARG A 223 2.65 18.22 14.41
C ARG A 223 3.34 16.87 14.28
N LEU A 224 4.29 16.59 15.13
CA LEU A 224 5.06 15.35 15.11
C LEU A 224 5.00 14.67 16.48
N ASP A 225 4.62 13.41 16.49
CA ASP A 225 4.69 12.50 17.63
C ASP A 225 5.61 11.32 17.27
N VAL A 226 6.67 11.10 18.04
CA VAL A 226 7.65 10.03 17.82
C VAL A 226 7.76 9.19 19.07
N GLN A 227 7.43 7.91 18.94
CA GLN A 227 7.58 6.88 19.95
C GLN A 227 8.51 5.80 19.40
N THR A 228 9.73 5.70 19.93
CA THR A 228 10.73 4.76 19.44
C THR A 228 11.63 4.28 20.56
N GLY A 229 12.14 3.05 20.47
CA GLY A 229 13.13 2.52 21.41
C GLY A 229 14.44 3.30 21.34
N THR A 230 14.93 3.57 20.12
CA THR A 230 16.11 4.41 19.88
C THR A 230 15.91 5.32 18.70
N LEU A 231 16.36 6.58 18.81
CA LEU A 231 16.36 7.55 17.74
C LEU A 231 17.80 7.89 17.34
N SER A 232 18.09 7.78 16.05
CA SER A 232 19.36 8.22 15.47
C SER A 232 19.06 9.17 14.30
N ASN A 233 19.31 10.47 14.51
CA ASN A 233 19.23 11.48 13.46
C ASN A 233 20.65 11.84 13.04
N LEU A 234 21.03 11.54 11.79
CA LEU A 234 22.41 11.70 11.34
C LEU A 234 22.70 13.13 10.93
N GLN A 235 23.99 13.47 10.84
CA GLN A 235 24.42 14.81 10.45
C GLN A 235 23.86 15.21 9.08
N GLY A 236 23.29 16.42 8.97
CA GLY A 236 22.68 16.93 7.74
C GLY A 236 21.25 16.49 7.51
N SER A 237 20.67 15.66 8.39
CA SER A 237 19.27 15.27 8.32
C SER A 237 18.39 16.15 9.21
N PHE A 238 17.08 16.21 8.87
CA PHE A 238 16.12 17.05 9.57
C PHE A 238 14.98 16.23 10.14
N ILE A 239 14.61 16.54 11.38
CA ILE A 239 13.33 16.17 11.99
C ILE A 239 12.73 17.46 12.51
N GLN A 240 11.67 17.97 11.88
CA GLN A 240 11.15 19.30 12.17
C GLN A 240 9.61 19.35 12.22
N THR A 241 9.12 20.33 12.95
CA THR A 241 7.69 20.64 13.04
C THR A 241 7.43 22.09 12.63
N GLY A 242 6.16 22.44 12.42
CA GLY A 242 5.76 23.83 12.15
C GLY A 242 5.76 24.19 10.68
N LEU A 243 5.48 23.22 9.78
CA LEU A 243 5.16 23.54 8.39
C LEU A 243 3.95 24.48 8.34
N GLN A 244 4.14 25.68 7.81
CA GLN A 244 3.09 26.69 7.60
C GLN A 244 2.37 26.46 6.27
#